data_6110bd7595566793c4622cce822813be
#
_entry.id   6110bd7595566793c4622cce822813be
#
_cell.length_a   1.000
_cell.length_b   1.000
_cell.length_c   1.000
_cell.angle_alpha   90.00
_cell.angle_beta   90.00
_cell.angle_gamma   90.00
#
_symmetry.space_group_name_H-M   'P 1'
#
loop_
_entity.id
_entity.type
_entity.pdbx_description
1 polymer ?
#
loop_
_entity_poly.entity_id
_entity_poly.type
_entity_poly.pdbx_seq_one_letter_code
_entity_poly.pdbx_strand_id
1 'polypeptide(L)'
;MKAPVIVRGREAVGVWKRLMSVLLVVLLCCPIFAVRAEEITADGRVNRALLVGCDRFLTQTDTTPSSRNNVLRMADALSGGTLNMQTLVTREEGLSSASALIALIRETFADADADDVSYFYISTHGLWNTAVNGLMTLLLSDGESEEGITAYELRRVFDTIPGKKVLLLDACHSGAMIGKGVEKSFENLFAGDNYYVVCSSGGEEESWYWSGEVGGERLAGAGYFSGALADALSRTG
;
A
#
# COMPACT_ATOMS: atom_id res chain seq x y z
N MET A 1 -59.28 17.69 60.84
CA MET A 1 -58.33 18.30 59.91
C MET A 1 -57.08 17.46 59.91
N LYS A 2 -56.83 16.68 58.85
CA LYS A 2 -55.59 15.84 58.64
C LYS A 2 -54.70 16.55 57.60
N ALA A 3 -53.46 16.79 58.04
CA ALA A 3 -52.44 17.41 57.19
C ALA A 3 -51.96 16.45 56.04
N PRO A 4 -51.58 16.94 54.87
CA PRO A 4 -51.11 16.07 53.76
C PRO A 4 -49.68 15.64 54.02
N VAL A 5 -49.42 14.34 53.70
CA VAL A 5 -48.11 13.71 53.72
C VAL A 5 -47.39 14.04 52.41
N ILE A 6 -46.22 14.70 52.49
CA ILE A 6 -45.34 14.95 51.33
C ILE A 6 -44.42 13.76 51.19
N VAL A 7 -44.62 12.99 50.11
CA VAL A 7 -43.67 11.93 49.70
C VAL A 7 -42.55 12.57 48.87
N ARG A 8 -41.33 12.62 49.41
CA ARG A 8 -40.13 13.05 48.70
C ARG A 8 -39.65 11.92 47.75
N GLY A 9 -39.73 12.16 46.47
CA GLY A 9 -39.19 11.27 45.48
C GLY A 9 -37.64 11.23 45.51
N ARG A 10 -37.08 10.16 46.03
CA ARG A 10 -35.65 9.88 46.08
C ARG A 10 -35.11 9.11 44.89
N GLU A 11 -35.91 8.78 43.88
CA GLU A 11 -35.52 7.90 42.79
C GLU A 11 -34.97 8.59 41.55
N ALA A 12 -35.22 9.87 41.33
CA ALA A 12 -34.82 10.55 40.09
C ALA A 12 -33.29 10.81 39.99
N VAL A 13 -32.58 10.95 41.09
CA VAL A 13 -31.14 11.29 41.12
C VAL A 13 -30.25 10.08 40.73
N GLY A 14 -30.71 8.87 41.01
CA GLY A 14 -29.96 7.63 40.69
C GLY A 14 -29.93 7.29 39.20
N VAL A 15 -31.02 7.56 38.49
CA VAL A 15 -31.16 7.27 37.07
C VAL A 15 -30.31 8.23 36.23
N TRP A 16 -30.29 9.49 36.55
CA TRP A 16 -29.47 10.52 35.91
C TRP A 16 -27.96 10.27 36.05
N LYS A 17 -27.50 9.85 37.24
CA LYS A 17 -26.09 9.48 37.45
C LYS A 17 -25.68 8.25 36.65
N ARG A 18 -26.56 7.26 36.54
CA ARG A 18 -26.29 6.07 35.69
C ARG A 18 -26.29 6.38 34.18
N LEU A 19 -27.22 7.23 33.73
CA LEU A 19 -27.26 7.70 32.32
C LEU A 19 -26.03 8.53 31.97
N MET A 20 -25.59 9.43 32.86
CA MET A 20 -24.36 10.21 32.65
C MET A 20 -23.10 9.34 32.63
N SER A 21 -23.04 8.30 33.49
CA SER A 21 -21.90 7.36 33.52
C SER A 21 -21.85 6.48 32.24
N VAL A 22 -23.00 6.03 31.71
CA VAL A 22 -23.07 5.27 30.48
C VAL A 22 -22.71 6.16 29.30
N LEU A 23 -23.16 7.40 29.24
CA LEU A 23 -22.81 8.36 28.21
C LEU A 23 -21.30 8.68 28.19
N LEU A 24 -20.69 8.81 29.37
CA LEU A 24 -19.25 9.03 29.49
C LEU A 24 -18.41 7.83 29.10
N VAL A 25 -18.87 6.60 29.38
CA VAL A 25 -18.21 5.36 28.96
C VAL A 25 -18.34 5.15 27.45
N VAL A 26 -19.49 5.47 26.85
CA VAL A 26 -19.68 5.41 25.38
C VAL A 26 -18.80 6.43 24.67
N LEU A 27 -18.60 7.62 25.23
CA LEU A 27 -17.67 8.63 24.70
C LEU A 27 -16.19 8.24 24.87
N LEU A 28 -15.85 7.46 25.91
CA LEU A 28 -14.48 6.98 26.14
C LEU A 28 -14.16 5.67 25.40
N CYS A 29 -15.19 4.88 25.03
CA CYS A 29 -15.04 3.64 24.27
C CYS A 29 -15.28 3.81 22.76
N CYS A 30 -15.75 4.97 22.28
CA CYS A 30 -15.58 5.30 20.87
C CYS A 30 -14.09 5.46 20.60
N PRO A 31 -13.48 4.66 19.72
CA PRO A 31 -12.19 5.04 19.21
C PRO A 31 -12.40 6.43 18.63
N ILE A 32 -11.75 7.41 19.25
CA ILE A 32 -11.55 8.70 18.61
C ILE A 32 -10.76 8.33 17.35
N PHE A 33 -11.46 8.18 16.23
CA PHE A 33 -10.86 8.39 14.95
C PHE A 33 -10.35 9.83 15.04
N ALA A 34 -9.10 9.99 15.45
CA ALA A 34 -8.38 11.21 15.21
C ALA A 34 -8.42 11.34 13.68
N VAL A 35 -9.39 12.12 13.21
CA VAL A 35 -9.29 12.70 11.87
C VAL A 35 -7.99 13.49 11.96
N ARG A 36 -6.91 12.86 11.51
CA ARG A 36 -5.65 13.52 11.31
C ARG A 36 -6.00 14.60 10.30
N ALA A 37 -5.96 15.85 10.71
CA ALA A 37 -6.08 16.96 9.77
C ALA A 37 -5.03 16.67 8.70
N GLU A 38 -5.46 16.38 7.47
CA GLU A 38 -4.56 16.18 6.36
C GLU A 38 -3.76 17.49 6.25
N GLU A 39 -2.46 17.43 6.44
CA GLU A 39 -1.58 18.54 6.11
C GLU A 39 -1.56 18.63 4.60
N ILE A 40 -2.45 19.46 4.06
CA ILE A 40 -2.50 19.79 2.64
C ILE A 40 -1.19 20.51 2.30
N THR A 41 -0.53 20.10 1.22
CA THR A 41 0.65 20.80 0.70
C THR A 41 0.29 22.26 0.39
N ALA A 42 1.28 23.16 0.33
CA ALA A 42 1.04 24.59 0.10
C ALA A 42 0.28 24.88 -1.22
N ASP A 43 0.26 23.95 -2.16
CA ASP A 43 -0.47 24.00 -3.44
C ASP A 43 -1.83 23.25 -3.41
N GLY A 44 -2.26 22.78 -2.24
CA GLY A 44 -3.51 22.04 -2.06
C GLY A 44 -3.44 20.55 -2.40
N ARG A 45 -2.30 20.07 -2.91
CA ARG A 45 -2.10 18.68 -3.36
C ARG A 45 -1.98 17.73 -2.18
N VAL A 46 -2.63 16.58 -2.28
CA VAL A 46 -2.54 15.47 -1.34
C VAL A 46 -1.74 14.32 -1.95
N ASN A 47 -0.76 13.81 -1.20
CA ASN A 47 0.01 12.63 -1.58
C ASN A 47 -0.47 11.42 -0.78
N ARG A 48 -0.82 10.34 -1.48
CA ARG A 48 -1.25 9.07 -0.88
C ARG A 48 -0.37 7.94 -1.36
N ALA A 49 -0.05 6.99 -0.50
CA ALA A 49 0.77 5.85 -0.86
C ALA A 49 0.14 4.52 -0.44
N LEU A 50 0.24 3.53 -1.32
CA LEU A 50 -0.05 2.12 -1.06
C LEU A 50 1.21 1.31 -1.34
N LEU A 51 1.70 0.59 -0.34
CA LEU A 51 2.89 -0.25 -0.41
C LEU A 51 2.51 -1.70 -0.16
N VAL A 52 2.86 -2.59 -1.10
CA VAL A 52 2.53 -4.02 -1.06
C VAL A 52 3.80 -4.85 -1.17
N GLY A 53 3.93 -5.89 -0.34
CA GLY A 53 5.01 -6.86 -0.40
C GLY A 53 4.47 -8.28 -0.30
N CYS A 54 4.91 -9.17 -1.19
CA CYS A 54 4.58 -10.59 -1.16
C CYS A 54 5.87 -11.41 -1.04
N ASP A 55 5.97 -12.22 0.01
CA ASP A 55 7.14 -13.06 0.31
C ASP A 55 6.83 -14.55 0.42
N ARG A 56 5.56 -14.91 0.63
CA ARG A 56 5.13 -16.29 0.87
C ARG A 56 4.38 -16.78 -0.34
N PHE A 57 5.04 -17.59 -1.17
CA PHE A 57 4.49 -18.11 -2.41
C PHE A 57 4.23 -19.62 -2.32
N LEU A 58 3.22 -20.08 -3.03
CA LEU A 58 2.86 -21.51 -3.10
C LEU A 58 3.65 -22.22 -4.19
N THR A 59 3.96 -21.51 -5.29
CA THR A 59 4.65 -22.07 -6.46
C THR A 59 6.15 -21.78 -6.46
N GLN A 60 6.61 -20.83 -5.63
CA GLN A 60 8.01 -20.46 -5.51
C GLN A 60 8.56 -20.92 -4.15
N THR A 61 9.73 -21.53 -4.16
CA THR A 61 10.35 -22.11 -2.96
C THR A 61 11.28 -21.16 -2.20
N ASP A 62 11.66 -20.03 -2.80
CA ASP A 62 12.47 -19.02 -2.10
C ASP A 62 11.57 -18.12 -1.25
N THR A 63 11.59 -18.42 0.04
CA THR A 63 10.77 -17.74 1.05
C THR A 63 11.54 -16.67 1.80
N THR A 64 12.57 -16.10 1.20
CA THR A 64 13.37 -15.07 1.86
C THR A 64 12.54 -13.77 1.94
N PRO A 65 12.25 -13.21 3.15
CA PRO A 65 11.27 -12.13 3.33
C PRO A 65 11.80 -10.75 2.89
N SER A 66 12.32 -10.65 1.67
CA SER A 66 12.88 -9.41 1.11
C SER A 66 11.81 -8.38 0.81
N SER A 67 10.65 -8.78 0.31
CA SER A 67 9.56 -7.87 -0.05
C SER A 67 8.95 -7.19 1.17
N ARG A 68 8.80 -7.90 2.28
CA ARG A 68 8.44 -7.31 3.57
C ARG A 68 9.42 -6.22 4.00
N ASN A 69 10.73 -6.53 3.96
CA ASN A 69 11.77 -5.57 4.31
C ASN A 69 11.77 -4.35 3.37
N ASN A 70 11.51 -4.56 2.08
CA ASN A 70 11.38 -3.50 1.10
C ASN A 70 10.21 -2.57 1.42
N VAL A 71 9.03 -3.11 1.76
CA VAL A 71 7.85 -2.33 2.15
C VAL A 71 8.14 -1.49 3.39
N LEU A 72 8.71 -2.09 4.44
CA LEU A 72 9.03 -1.38 5.69
C LEU A 72 10.02 -0.24 5.44
N ARG A 73 11.07 -0.47 4.65
CA ARG A 73 12.07 0.52 4.31
C ARG A 73 11.50 1.66 3.45
N MET A 74 10.64 1.33 2.48
CA MET A 74 9.95 2.34 1.67
C MET A 74 8.97 3.16 2.50
N ALA A 75 8.23 2.52 3.43
CA ALA A 75 7.32 3.22 4.33
C ALA A 75 8.06 4.22 5.23
N ASP A 76 9.21 3.83 5.78
CA ASP A 76 10.06 4.71 6.58
C ASP A 76 10.56 5.91 5.77
N ALA A 77 11.09 5.66 4.57
CA ALA A 77 11.58 6.70 3.68
C ALA A 77 10.50 7.71 3.24
N LEU A 78 9.29 7.21 2.93
CA LEU A 78 8.16 8.07 2.53
C LEU A 78 7.56 8.83 3.71
N SER A 79 7.55 8.25 4.92
CA SER A 79 7.05 8.92 6.13
C SER A 79 7.97 10.04 6.60
N GLY A 80 9.29 9.87 6.44
CA GLY A 80 10.31 10.84 6.87
C GLY A 80 10.72 11.86 5.80
N GLY A 81 10.27 11.67 4.55
CA GLY A 81 10.71 12.47 3.41
C GLY A 81 9.92 13.74 3.18
N THR A 82 10.39 14.55 2.21
CA THR A 82 9.78 15.83 1.80
C THR A 82 8.47 15.67 1.01
N LEU A 83 8.08 14.43 0.64
CA LEU A 83 6.85 14.19 -0.11
C LEU A 83 5.58 14.43 0.71
N ASN A 84 5.69 14.55 2.03
CA ASN A 84 4.58 14.83 2.93
C ASN A 84 3.36 13.92 2.65
N MET A 85 3.52 12.60 2.91
CA MET A 85 2.45 11.63 2.69
C MET A 85 1.33 11.81 3.69
N GLN A 86 0.14 12.18 3.24
CA GLN A 86 -1.05 12.31 4.09
C GLN A 86 -1.67 10.95 4.40
N THR A 87 -1.59 10.01 3.46
CA THR A 87 -2.03 8.64 3.64
C THR A 87 -0.93 7.67 3.23
N LEU A 88 -0.60 6.73 4.11
CA LEU A 88 0.34 5.66 3.80
C LEU A 88 -0.22 4.35 4.31
N VAL A 89 -0.56 3.46 3.37
CA VAL A 89 -1.10 2.12 3.65
C VAL A 89 -0.05 1.08 3.27
N THR A 90 0.21 0.14 4.17
CA THR A 90 1.14 -0.98 3.92
C THR A 90 0.42 -2.32 3.96
N ARG A 91 0.89 -3.27 3.15
CA ARG A 91 0.51 -4.69 3.15
C ARG A 91 1.78 -5.52 2.97
N GLU A 92 2.47 -5.77 4.07
CA GLU A 92 3.75 -6.50 4.12
C GLU A 92 3.57 -8.02 4.26
N GLU A 93 2.37 -8.47 4.58
CA GLU A 93 2.03 -9.90 4.71
C GLU A 93 1.50 -10.52 3.40
N GLY A 94 1.48 -9.73 2.33
CA GLY A 94 0.98 -10.13 1.02
C GLY A 94 -0.51 -9.88 0.81
N LEU A 95 -0.99 -10.35 -0.34
CA LEU A 95 -2.40 -10.26 -0.76
C LEU A 95 -2.79 -11.56 -1.48
N SER A 96 -3.99 -12.05 -1.20
CA SER A 96 -4.47 -13.35 -1.71
C SER A 96 -4.86 -13.36 -3.18
N SER A 97 -5.17 -12.20 -3.78
CA SER A 97 -5.73 -12.17 -5.14
C SER A 97 -5.64 -10.80 -5.83
N ALA A 98 -5.78 -10.80 -7.15
CA ALA A 98 -5.90 -9.58 -7.97
C ALA A 98 -7.10 -8.74 -7.54
N SER A 99 -8.23 -9.37 -7.22
CA SER A 99 -9.42 -8.67 -6.74
C SER A 99 -9.20 -7.98 -5.39
N ALA A 100 -8.45 -8.59 -4.47
CA ALA A 100 -8.07 -7.99 -3.20
C ALA A 100 -7.16 -6.75 -3.41
N LEU A 101 -6.18 -6.83 -4.31
CA LEU A 101 -5.34 -5.69 -4.65
C LEU A 101 -6.14 -4.56 -5.30
N ILE A 102 -7.02 -4.87 -6.25
CA ILE A 102 -7.89 -3.88 -6.92
C ILE A 102 -8.80 -3.16 -5.91
N ALA A 103 -9.39 -3.91 -4.96
CA ALA A 103 -10.21 -3.33 -3.90
C ALA A 103 -9.39 -2.38 -3.02
N LEU A 104 -8.19 -2.80 -2.61
CA LEU A 104 -7.30 -2.01 -1.78
C LEU A 104 -6.80 -0.74 -2.47
N ILE A 105 -6.48 -0.79 -3.78
CA ILE A 105 -6.14 0.39 -4.58
C ILE A 105 -7.31 1.39 -4.57
N ARG A 106 -8.53 0.92 -4.84
CA ARG A 106 -9.72 1.78 -4.84
C ARG A 106 -10.01 2.40 -3.48
N GLU A 107 -9.85 1.64 -2.41
CA GLU A 107 -10.04 2.11 -1.04
C GLU A 107 -8.99 3.17 -0.66
N THR A 108 -7.70 2.88 -0.91
CA THR A 108 -6.60 3.78 -0.55
C THR A 108 -6.68 5.13 -1.28
N PHE A 109 -7.12 5.12 -2.53
CA PHE A 109 -7.17 6.30 -3.39
C PHE A 109 -8.60 6.82 -3.65
N ALA A 110 -9.56 6.43 -2.80
CA ALA A 110 -10.98 6.78 -2.99
C ALA A 110 -11.23 8.31 -3.04
N ASP A 111 -10.49 9.06 -2.23
CA ASP A 111 -10.62 10.51 -2.09
C ASP A 111 -9.61 11.30 -2.94
N ALA A 112 -8.95 10.64 -3.91
CA ALA A 112 -8.01 11.32 -4.80
C ALA A 112 -8.75 12.22 -5.78
N ASP A 113 -8.19 13.40 -6.06
CA ASP A 113 -8.69 14.35 -7.06
C ASP A 113 -7.67 14.63 -8.19
N ALA A 114 -7.97 15.58 -9.06
CA ALA A 114 -7.17 15.85 -10.24
C ALA A 114 -5.76 16.41 -9.95
N ASP A 115 -5.58 17.06 -8.80
CA ASP A 115 -4.32 17.70 -8.40
C ASP A 115 -3.45 16.78 -7.54
N ASP A 116 -4.01 15.65 -7.06
CA ASP A 116 -3.36 14.72 -6.14
C ASP A 116 -2.33 13.80 -6.81
N VAL A 117 -1.48 13.17 -5.98
CA VAL A 117 -0.51 12.17 -6.42
C VAL A 117 -0.70 10.87 -5.65
N SER A 118 -0.99 9.80 -6.39
CA SER A 118 -1.15 8.44 -5.89
C SER A 118 0.12 7.63 -6.14
N TYR A 119 0.81 7.22 -5.08
CA TYR A 119 2.00 6.39 -5.13
C TYR A 119 1.63 4.94 -4.88
N PHE A 120 1.97 4.08 -5.79
CA PHE A 120 1.83 2.64 -5.64
C PHE A 120 3.19 1.98 -5.73
N TYR A 121 3.56 1.28 -4.68
CA TYR A 121 4.76 0.47 -4.65
C TYR A 121 4.39 -0.99 -4.46
N ILE A 122 5.03 -1.88 -5.21
CA ILE A 122 4.90 -3.33 -5.01
C ILE A 122 6.26 -4.01 -5.14
N SER A 123 6.56 -4.89 -4.17
CA SER A 123 7.71 -5.79 -4.20
C SER A 123 7.20 -7.23 -4.18
N THR A 124 7.48 -7.97 -5.26
CA THR A 124 6.97 -9.33 -5.44
C THR A 124 7.71 -10.06 -6.57
N HIS A 125 7.35 -11.32 -6.85
CA HIS A 125 7.79 -12.00 -8.05
C HIS A 125 7.11 -11.44 -9.31
N GLY A 126 7.92 -11.28 -10.36
CA GLY A 126 7.44 -10.97 -11.69
C GLY A 126 7.58 -12.20 -12.61
N LEU A 127 6.52 -12.50 -13.32
CA LEU A 127 6.48 -13.59 -14.29
C LEU A 127 6.27 -13.00 -15.68
N TRP A 128 7.15 -13.37 -16.60
CA TRP A 128 6.97 -13.02 -18.01
C TRP A 128 6.93 -14.26 -18.86
N ASN A 129 5.79 -14.46 -19.51
CA ASN A 129 5.58 -15.56 -20.40
C ASN A 129 5.44 -15.07 -21.86
N THR A 130 6.51 -15.20 -22.63
CA THR A 130 6.52 -14.85 -24.05
C THR A 130 5.55 -15.68 -24.89
N ALA A 131 5.14 -16.84 -24.41
CA ALA A 131 4.18 -17.71 -25.11
C ALA A 131 2.73 -17.23 -24.98
N VAL A 132 2.43 -16.39 -23.97
CA VAL A 132 1.09 -15.83 -23.73
C VAL A 132 1.13 -14.31 -23.99
N ASN A 133 1.28 -13.93 -25.26
CA ASN A 133 1.28 -12.53 -25.71
C ASN A 133 2.30 -11.60 -25.03
N GLY A 134 3.34 -12.15 -24.39
CA GLY A 134 4.36 -11.37 -23.70
C GLY A 134 3.85 -10.54 -22.51
N LEU A 135 2.74 -10.92 -21.90
CA LEU A 135 2.19 -10.22 -20.75
C LEU A 135 3.04 -10.50 -19.52
N MET A 136 3.54 -9.42 -18.93
CA MET A 136 4.12 -9.43 -17.61
C MET A 136 3.03 -9.52 -16.56
N THR A 137 3.23 -10.37 -15.56
CA THR A 137 2.30 -10.61 -14.47
C THR A 137 3.04 -10.46 -13.15
N LEU A 138 2.52 -9.67 -12.23
CA LEU A 138 2.97 -9.62 -10.85
C LEU A 138 2.25 -10.71 -10.05
N LEU A 139 3.01 -11.49 -9.30
CA LEU A 139 2.47 -12.59 -8.51
C LEU A 139 2.05 -12.09 -7.12
N LEU A 140 0.81 -12.27 -6.78
CA LEU A 140 0.23 -11.94 -5.47
C LEU A 140 0.12 -13.21 -4.66
N SER A 141 0.49 -13.16 -3.38
CA SER A 141 0.33 -14.27 -2.46
C SER A 141 0.31 -13.79 -1.01
N ASP A 142 -0.51 -14.43 -0.18
CA ASP A 142 -0.53 -14.31 1.29
C ASP A 142 0.02 -15.58 1.98
N GLY A 143 0.48 -16.56 1.19
CA GLY A 143 0.95 -17.86 1.65
C GLY A 143 -0.14 -18.92 1.75
N GLU A 144 -1.41 -18.59 1.53
CA GLU A 144 -2.55 -19.51 1.48
C GLU A 144 -3.19 -19.54 0.09
N SER A 145 -3.13 -18.42 -0.62
CA SER A 145 -3.62 -18.25 -1.98
C SER A 145 -2.58 -17.54 -2.83
N GLU A 146 -2.60 -17.80 -4.13
CA GLU A 146 -1.67 -17.20 -5.09
C GLU A 146 -2.39 -16.91 -6.40
N GLU A 147 -2.27 -15.68 -6.92
CA GLU A 147 -2.87 -15.23 -8.15
C GLU A 147 -2.00 -14.18 -8.84
N GLY A 148 -2.01 -14.15 -10.17
CA GLY A 148 -1.31 -13.13 -10.93
C GLY A 148 -2.19 -11.92 -11.24
N ILE A 149 -1.60 -10.71 -11.23
CA ILE A 149 -2.22 -9.51 -11.78
C ILE A 149 -1.43 -9.00 -12.98
N THR A 150 -2.12 -8.76 -14.07
CA THR A 150 -1.52 -8.29 -15.32
C THR A 150 -1.39 -6.78 -15.37
N ALA A 151 -0.52 -6.27 -16.27
CA ALA A 151 -0.41 -4.84 -16.54
C ALA A 151 -1.74 -4.22 -16.98
N TYR A 152 -2.58 -4.95 -17.74
CA TYR A 152 -3.90 -4.48 -18.16
C TYR A 152 -4.86 -4.28 -16.97
N GLU A 153 -4.87 -5.20 -16.03
CA GLU A 153 -5.73 -5.11 -14.84
C GLU A 153 -5.30 -3.96 -13.94
N LEU A 154 -3.99 -3.80 -13.72
CA LEU A 154 -3.44 -2.65 -13.01
C LEU A 154 -3.79 -1.33 -13.73
N ARG A 155 -3.59 -1.24 -15.03
CA ARG A 155 -3.95 -0.06 -15.80
C ARG A 155 -5.42 0.29 -15.65
N ARG A 156 -6.31 -0.69 -15.78
CA ARG A 156 -7.76 -0.47 -15.66
C ARG A 156 -8.19 0.08 -14.30
N VAL A 157 -7.59 -0.37 -13.21
CA VAL A 157 -7.92 0.17 -11.89
C VAL A 157 -7.35 1.57 -11.72
N PHE A 158 -6.10 1.82 -12.13
CA PHE A 158 -5.50 3.15 -11.99
C PHE A 158 -6.11 4.20 -12.92
N ASP A 159 -6.71 3.82 -14.03
CA ASP A 159 -7.50 4.74 -14.89
C ASP A 159 -8.76 5.27 -14.19
N THR A 160 -9.24 4.60 -13.15
CA THR A 160 -10.36 5.10 -12.33
C THR A 160 -9.93 6.09 -11.24
N ILE A 161 -8.62 6.25 -10.98
CA ILE A 161 -8.07 7.14 -9.97
C ILE A 161 -7.69 8.46 -10.63
N PRO A 162 -8.22 9.60 -10.18
CA PRO A 162 -7.83 10.90 -10.71
C PRO A 162 -6.37 11.27 -10.38
N GLY A 163 -5.89 12.40 -10.91
CA GLY A 163 -4.58 12.94 -10.63
C GLY A 163 -3.41 12.14 -11.20
N LYS A 164 -2.23 12.35 -10.66
CA LYS A 164 -0.99 11.69 -11.09
C LYS A 164 -0.79 10.35 -10.40
N LYS A 165 -0.26 9.37 -11.11
CA LYS A 165 0.06 8.03 -10.60
C LYS A 165 1.56 7.78 -10.72
N VAL A 166 2.20 7.45 -9.60
CA VAL A 166 3.60 7.04 -9.52
C VAL A 166 3.63 5.55 -9.16
N LEU A 167 4.00 4.71 -10.11
CA LEU A 167 4.07 3.26 -9.93
C LEU A 167 5.53 2.84 -9.78
N LEU A 168 5.87 2.23 -8.67
CA LEU A 168 7.21 1.77 -8.31
C LEU A 168 7.18 0.25 -8.23
N LEU A 169 7.73 -0.42 -9.24
CA LEU A 169 7.57 -1.86 -9.45
C LEU A 169 8.91 -2.58 -9.19
N ASP A 170 9.01 -3.23 -8.03
CA ASP A 170 10.18 -4.05 -7.66
C ASP A 170 9.86 -5.54 -7.87
N ALA A 171 10.10 -6.00 -9.10
CA ALA A 171 9.87 -7.37 -9.51
C ALA A 171 10.73 -7.71 -10.73
N CYS A 172 11.08 -8.99 -10.88
CA CYS A 172 11.69 -9.48 -12.12
C CYS A 172 10.81 -9.11 -13.31
N HIS A 173 11.41 -8.78 -14.43
CA HIS A 173 10.72 -8.47 -15.70
C HIS A 173 9.79 -7.24 -15.64
N SER A 174 9.88 -6.40 -14.59
CA SER A 174 8.95 -5.27 -14.40
C SER A 174 8.95 -4.26 -15.54
N GLY A 175 10.07 -4.09 -16.26
CA GLY A 175 10.18 -3.27 -17.46
C GLY A 175 9.26 -3.69 -18.60
N ALA A 176 8.86 -4.96 -18.67
CA ALA A 176 7.91 -5.43 -19.67
C ALA A 176 6.51 -4.81 -19.52
N MET A 177 6.13 -4.35 -18.32
CA MET A 177 4.88 -3.62 -18.09
C MET A 177 4.79 -2.31 -18.88
N ILE A 178 5.92 -1.72 -19.17
CA ILE A 178 6.04 -0.46 -19.93
C ILE A 178 6.75 -0.66 -21.29
N GLY A 179 6.87 -1.90 -21.76
CA GLY A 179 7.50 -2.24 -23.04
C GLY A 179 8.99 -1.91 -23.10
N LYS A 180 9.72 -1.94 -21.96
CA LYS A 180 11.16 -1.67 -21.89
C LYS A 180 11.96 -2.93 -21.60
N GLY A 181 13.12 -3.03 -22.27
CA GLY A 181 14.02 -4.18 -22.12
C GLY A 181 13.44 -5.47 -22.69
N VAL A 182 12.72 -5.40 -23.80
CA VAL A 182 12.14 -6.53 -24.53
C VAL A 182 12.53 -6.43 -26.02
N GLU A 183 12.81 -7.57 -26.67
CA GLU A 183 13.21 -7.60 -28.07
C GLU A 183 12.15 -7.06 -29.04
N LYS A 184 10.88 -7.26 -28.70
CA LYS A 184 9.75 -6.73 -29.48
C LYS A 184 9.19 -5.54 -28.72
N SER A 185 8.94 -4.43 -29.41
CA SER A 185 8.27 -3.29 -28.81
C SER A 185 6.84 -3.66 -28.45
N PHE A 186 6.62 -3.96 -27.18
CA PHE A 186 5.29 -4.02 -26.60
C PHE A 186 4.80 -2.60 -26.36
N GLU A 187 3.51 -2.40 -26.49
CA GLU A 187 2.88 -1.13 -26.18
C GLU A 187 3.10 -0.79 -24.71
N ASN A 188 3.54 0.44 -24.44
CA ASN A 188 3.57 0.95 -23.09
C ASN A 188 2.14 1.24 -22.63
N LEU A 189 1.57 0.34 -21.85
CA LEU A 189 0.20 0.47 -21.33
C LEU A 189 0.03 1.66 -20.38
N PHE A 190 1.12 2.13 -19.78
CA PHE A 190 1.13 3.28 -18.87
C PHE A 190 1.61 4.57 -19.55
N ALA A 191 1.59 4.61 -20.89
CA ALA A 191 1.83 5.85 -21.61
C ALA A 191 0.72 6.87 -21.32
N GLY A 192 1.11 8.12 -21.02
CA GLY A 192 0.20 9.23 -20.73
C GLY A 192 0.80 10.17 -19.68
N ASP A 193 0.33 11.41 -19.68
CA ASP A 193 0.91 12.49 -18.88
C ASP A 193 0.67 12.31 -17.36
N ASN A 194 -0.24 11.39 -17.00
CA ASN A 194 -0.59 11.14 -15.60
C ASN A 194 0.13 9.91 -14.99
N TYR A 195 0.99 9.21 -15.74
CA TYR A 195 1.69 8.04 -15.29
C TYR A 195 3.20 8.23 -15.26
N TYR A 196 3.79 7.92 -14.12
CA TYR A 196 5.22 7.84 -13.89
C TYR A 196 5.54 6.44 -13.39
N VAL A 197 6.20 5.61 -14.20
CA VAL A 197 6.48 4.21 -13.85
C VAL A 197 7.97 4.00 -13.76
N VAL A 198 8.41 3.47 -12.62
CA VAL A 198 9.81 3.09 -12.37
C VAL A 198 9.85 1.60 -12.07
N CYS A 199 10.67 0.89 -12.82
CA CYS A 199 10.81 -0.56 -12.75
C CYS A 199 12.20 -0.93 -12.24
N SER A 200 12.30 -1.98 -11.43
CA SER A 200 13.58 -2.46 -10.88
C SER A 200 14.45 -3.20 -11.90
N SER A 201 13.86 -3.67 -13.00
CA SER A 201 14.56 -4.45 -14.03
C SER A 201 14.00 -4.16 -15.42
N GLY A 202 14.75 -4.51 -16.48
CA GLY A 202 14.23 -4.61 -17.82
C GLY A 202 13.23 -5.77 -17.99
N GLY A 203 12.55 -5.83 -19.14
CA GLY A 203 11.54 -6.86 -19.37
C GLY A 203 12.12 -8.28 -19.50
N GLU A 204 13.37 -8.41 -19.89
CA GLU A 204 14.10 -9.70 -19.98
C GLU A 204 15.09 -9.90 -18.82
N GLU A 205 15.02 -9.06 -17.80
CA GLU A 205 15.96 -9.05 -16.68
C GLU A 205 15.27 -9.40 -15.37
N GLU A 206 16.08 -9.96 -14.44
CA GLU A 206 15.66 -10.23 -13.07
C GLU A 206 15.94 -9.03 -12.18
N SER A 207 15.14 -8.89 -11.13
CA SER A 207 15.40 -7.98 -10.01
C SER A 207 16.08 -8.75 -8.87
N TRP A 208 17.04 -8.12 -8.21
CA TRP A 208 17.89 -8.77 -7.23
C TRP A 208 17.77 -8.14 -5.85
N TYR A 209 17.93 -8.97 -4.84
CA TYR A 209 18.04 -8.55 -3.45
C TYR A 209 19.29 -9.14 -2.80
N TRP A 210 19.76 -8.49 -1.75
CA TRP A 210 20.85 -9.02 -0.95
C TRP A 210 20.33 -10.12 -0.01
N SER A 211 21.02 -11.22 0.03
CA SER A 211 20.85 -12.25 1.06
C SER A 211 22.21 -12.70 1.55
N GLY A 212 22.33 -12.99 2.84
CA GLY A 212 23.57 -13.42 3.44
C GLY A 212 23.34 -14.23 4.69
N GLU A 213 24.42 -14.83 5.20
CA GLU A 213 24.42 -15.58 6.45
C GLU A 213 25.19 -14.79 7.52
N VAL A 214 24.56 -14.55 8.66
CA VAL A 214 25.17 -13.89 9.82
C VAL A 214 24.91 -14.75 11.05
N GLY A 215 25.99 -15.23 11.69
CA GLY A 215 25.87 -16.05 12.89
C GLY A 215 25.21 -17.42 12.68
N GLY A 216 25.21 -17.95 11.44
CA GLY A 216 24.56 -19.20 11.08
C GLY A 216 23.07 -19.06 10.70
N GLU A 217 22.55 -17.86 10.69
CA GLU A 217 21.19 -17.55 10.23
C GLU A 217 21.23 -16.88 8.85
N ARG A 218 20.39 -17.34 7.93
CA ARG A 218 20.21 -16.70 6.62
C ARG A 218 19.33 -15.47 6.79
N LEU A 219 19.87 -14.31 6.47
CA LEU A 219 19.17 -13.04 6.51
C LEU A 219 18.87 -12.57 5.09
N ALA A 220 17.66 -12.07 4.87
CA ALA A 220 17.31 -11.30 3.69
C ALA A 220 17.47 -9.81 3.98
N GLY A 221 18.19 -9.12 3.11
CA GLY A 221 18.21 -7.67 3.08
C GLY A 221 17.05 -7.11 2.25
N ALA A 222 17.12 -5.82 1.97
CA ALA A 222 16.26 -5.19 0.99
C ALA A 222 16.72 -5.49 -0.44
N GLY A 223 15.82 -5.42 -1.40
CA GLY A 223 16.14 -5.41 -2.82
C GLY A 223 17.06 -4.22 -3.17
N TYR A 224 17.92 -4.39 -4.14
CA TYR A 224 18.85 -3.31 -4.54
C TYR A 224 18.10 -2.08 -5.03
N PHE A 225 17.04 -2.27 -5.81
CA PHE A 225 16.19 -1.18 -6.28
C PHE A 225 15.52 -0.44 -5.11
N SER A 226 14.81 -1.17 -4.27
CA SER A 226 14.08 -0.59 -3.12
C SER A 226 15.02 0.06 -2.12
N GLY A 227 16.20 -0.54 -1.90
CA GLY A 227 17.24 0.03 -1.05
C GLY A 227 17.74 1.38 -1.59
N ALA A 228 18.11 1.43 -2.87
CA ALA A 228 18.61 2.64 -3.50
C ALA A 228 17.53 3.74 -3.58
N LEU A 229 16.28 3.37 -3.88
CA LEU A 229 15.17 4.30 -3.96
C LEU A 229 14.82 4.90 -2.58
N ALA A 230 14.75 4.08 -1.54
CA ALA A 230 14.51 4.53 -0.18
C ALA A 230 15.64 5.47 0.31
N ASP A 231 16.91 5.14 0.03
CA ASP A 231 18.05 5.98 0.37
C ASP A 231 17.99 7.33 -0.39
N ALA A 232 17.57 7.34 -1.64
CA ALA A 232 17.42 8.57 -2.41
C ALA A 232 16.30 9.45 -1.85
N LEU A 233 15.13 8.87 -1.53
CA LEU A 233 13.99 9.58 -0.94
C LEU A 233 14.33 10.17 0.43
N SER A 234 15.09 9.46 1.26
CA SER A 234 15.51 9.93 2.58
C SER A 234 16.52 11.10 2.54
N ARG A 235 17.27 11.26 1.42
CA ARG A 235 18.27 12.33 1.26
C ARG A 235 17.70 13.63 0.71
N THR A 236 16.49 13.62 0.20
CA THR A 236 15.83 14.81 -0.37
C THR A 236 15.07 15.61 0.69
N GLY A 237 15.23 15.25 1.96
CA GLY A 237 14.65 15.91 3.14
C GLY A 237 15.60 16.88 3.83
#